data_a51421fcee008b0fc18bf217855e7c9a
#
_entry.id   a51421fcee008b0fc18bf217855e7c9a
#
_cell.length_a   1.000
_cell.length_b   1.000
_cell.length_c   1.000
_cell.angle_alpha   90.00
_cell.angle_beta   90.00
_cell.angle_gamma   90.00
#
_symmetry.space_group_name_H-M   'P 1'
#
loop_
_entity.id
_entity.type
_entity.pdbx_description
1 polymer ?
#
loop_
_entity_poly.entity_id
_entity_poly.type
_entity_poly.pdbx_seq_one_letter_code
_entity_poly.pdbx_strand_id
1 'polypeptide(L)'
;MVNLPQNIDATVTLLSEQNYVCSRDLATVLYLCLSLDKPLFLEGEAGVGKTEIAKAVAAALGRRLIRLQCYEGLDVASAIYEWNFSAQMIAIRTAEATGVTQRSALQKELFSEDFLIRRPLLQALQPYEEGPPVFLIDEVDRADEPFEAFLLEALSEFQVTIPELGPIKAETPPIVILTSNRTREVHDALKRRCLYHWVGYPDFDREMEILQARLPDCPSVLSAEIVAFVQR
;
A
#
# COMPACT_ATOMS: atom_id res chain seq x y z
N MET A 1 -4.53 11.60 -16.67
CA MET A 1 -3.80 10.47 -16.05
C MET A 1 -2.33 10.57 -16.44
N VAL A 2 -1.42 10.50 -15.48
CA VAL A 2 0.00 10.43 -15.79
C VAL A 2 0.27 9.03 -16.36
N ASN A 3 0.97 8.95 -17.48
CA ASN A 3 1.32 7.68 -18.11
C ASN A 3 2.39 6.97 -17.27
N LEU A 4 2.35 5.63 -17.26
CA LEU A 4 3.43 4.83 -16.68
C LEU A 4 4.75 5.11 -17.40
N PRO A 5 5.90 5.10 -16.69
CA PRO A 5 7.20 5.33 -17.29
C PRO A 5 7.50 4.28 -18.36
N GLN A 6 8.10 4.72 -19.49
CA GLN A 6 8.35 3.84 -20.64
C GLN A 6 9.68 3.09 -20.55
N ASN A 7 10.55 3.51 -19.65
CA ASN A 7 11.87 2.90 -19.42
C ASN A 7 12.42 3.25 -18.05
N ILE A 8 13.57 2.69 -17.70
CA ILE A 8 14.23 2.87 -16.40
C ILE A 8 14.59 4.35 -16.16
N ASP A 9 15.13 5.04 -17.16
CA ASP A 9 15.55 6.43 -17.00
C ASP A 9 14.34 7.36 -16.79
N ALA A 10 13.23 7.10 -17.47
CA ALA A 10 11.96 7.78 -17.21
C ALA A 10 11.43 7.51 -15.78
N THR A 11 11.67 6.32 -15.22
CA THR A 11 11.30 6.00 -13.83
C THR A 11 12.16 6.79 -12.84
N VAL A 12 13.47 6.92 -13.09
CA VAL A 12 14.34 7.78 -12.26
C VAL A 12 13.87 9.22 -12.30
N THR A 13 13.62 9.76 -13.49
CA THR A 13 13.14 11.15 -13.65
C THR A 13 11.82 11.36 -12.93
N LEU A 14 10.86 10.46 -13.12
CA LEU A 14 9.54 10.51 -12.49
C LEU A 14 9.61 10.61 -10.96
N LEU A 15 10.50 9.84 -10.34
CA LEU A 15 10.70 9.87 -8.88
C LEU A 15 11.47 11.11 -8.43
N SER A 16 12.46 11.56 -9.21
CA SER A 16 13.24 12.75 -8.88
C SER A 16 12.39 14.02 -8.86
N GLU A 17 11.36 14.12 -9.70
CA GLU A 17 10.37 15.21 -9.69
C GLU A 17 9.58 15.27 -8.36
N GLN A 18 9.56 14.18 -7.61
CA GLN A 18 8.96 14.12 -6.26
C GLN A 18 10.03 14.26 -5.15
N ASN A 19 11.20 14.77 -5.45
CA ASN A 19 12.34 14.88 -4.53
C ASN A 19 12.76 13.53 -3.92
N TYR A 20 12.46 12.43 -4.62
CA TYR A 20 12.90 11.09 -4.24
C TYR A 20 14.14 10.70 -5.03
N VAL A 21 15.27 10.63 -4.33
CA VAL A 21 16.54 10.20 -4.91
C VAL A 21 16.50 8.70 -5.10
N CYS A 22 16.39 8.23 -6.35
CA CYS A 22 16.23 6.82 -6.71
C CYS A 22 17.53 6.22 -7.23
N SER A 23 17.92 5.04 -6.74
CA SER A 23 19.01 4.27 -7.36
C SER A 23 18.52 3.65 -8.68
N ARG A 24 19.46 3.42 -9.62
CA ARG A 24 19.12 2.77 -10.88
C ARG A 24 18.57 1.36 -10.69
N ASP A 25 19.06 0.63 -9.68
CA ASP A 25 18.58 -0.72 -9.35
C ASP A 25 17.12 -0.70 -8.88
N LEU A 26 16.78 0.22 -7.95
CA LEU A 26 15.40 0.40 -7.50
C LEU A 26 14.49 0.83 -8.66
N ALA A 27 14.95 1.79 -9.50
CA ALA A 27 14.19 2.23 -10.67
C ALA A 27 13.94 1.09 -11.65
N THR A 28 14.92 0.19 -11.81
CA THR A 28 14.80 -1.00 -12.69
C THR A 28 13.71 -1.94 -12.16
N VAL A 29 13.75 -2.28 -10.87
CA VAL A 29 12.77 -3.17 -10.27
C VAL A 29 11.38 -2.55 -10.28
N LEU A 30 11.27 -1.26 -9.96
CA LEU A 30 10.00 -0.54 -10.01
C LEU A 30 9.42 -0.49 -11.43
N TYR A 31 10.25 -0.19 -12.44
CA TYR A 31 9.82 -0.22 -13.85
C TYR A 31 9.27 -1.59 -14.24
N LEU A 32 9.94 -2.67 -13.84
CA LEU A 32 9.49 -4.03 -14.11
C LEU A 32 8.17 -4.35 -13.36
N CYS A 33 8.03 -3.91 -12.11
CA CYS A 33 6.79 -4.05 -11.35
C CYS A 33 5.61 -3.41 -12.08
N LEU A 34 5.79 -2.17 -12.53
CA LEU A 34 4.76 -1.42 -13.26
C LEU A 34 4.43 -2.02 -14.63
N SER A 35 5.44 -2.59 -15.31
CA SER A 35 5.29 -3.18 -16.65
C SER A 35 4.68 -4.58 -16.63
N LEU A 36 4.84 -5.33 -15.56
CA LEU A 36 4.40 -6.71 -15.40
C LEU A 36 3.20 -6.89 -14.48
N ASP A 37 2.65 -5.79 -13.94
CA ASP A 37 1.60 -5.77 -12.92
C ASP A 37 1.91 -6.69 -11.72
N LYS A 38 3.21 -6.70 -11.30
CA LYS A 38 3.66 -7.50 -10.17
C LYS A 38 3.89 -6.66 -8.93
N PRO A 39 3.59 -7.19 -7.73
CA PRO A 39 3.92 -6.52 -6.48
C PRO A 39 5.43 -6.29 -6.34
N LEU A 40 5.81 -5.15 -5.75
CA LEU A 40 7.16 -4.84 -5.31
C LEU A 40 7.34 -5.19 -3.85
N PHE A 41 8.33 -6.01 -3.51
CA PHE A 41 8.69 -6.33 -2.14
C PHE A 41 10.00 -5.63 -1.77
N LEU A 42 9.90 -4.68 -0.85
CA LEU A 42 11.03 -3.89 -0.33
C LEU A 42 11.43 -4.42 1.04
N GLU A 43 12.62 -4.92 1.17
CA GLU A 43 13.17 -5.39 2.43
C GLU A 43 14.42 -4.57 2.79
N GLY A 44 14.66 -4.35 4.07
CA GLY A 44 15.83 -3.58 4.55
C GLY A 44 15.64 -3.14 5.98
N GLU A 45 16.67 -2.52 6.55
CA GLU A 45 16.65 -2.05 7.94
C GLU A 45 15.59 -0.96 8.17
N ALA A 46 15.23 -0.74 9.44
CA ALA A 46 14.31 0.33 9.80
C ALA A 46 14.90 1.70 9.45
N GLY A 47 14.07 2.62 8.95
CA GLY A 47 14.49 4.00 8.68
C GLY A 47 15.12 4.27 7.30
N VAL A 48 15.40 3.25 6.48
CA VAL A 48 16.02 3.42 5.14
C VAL A 48 15.10 4.00 4.06
N GLY A 49 13.86 4.35 4.39
CA GLY A 49 12.96 5.05 3.48
C GLY A 49 12.05 4.16 2.62
N LYS A 50 11.85 2.87 2.95
CA LYS A 50 10.99 1.94 2.20
C LYS A 50 9.55 2.46 1.98
N THR A 51 8.92 2.95 3.02
CA THR A 51 7.57 3.53 2.98
C THR A 51 7.51 4.78 2.10
N GLU A 52 8.59 5.54 2.03
CA GLU A 52 8.68 6.78 1.23
C GLU A 52 8.62 6.49 -0.27
N ILE A 53 9.13 5.34 -0.72
CA ILE A 53 9.05 4.90 -2.12
C ILE A 53 7.58 4.85 -2.57
N ALA A 54 6.69 4.25 -1.76
CA ALA A 54 5.28 4.16 -2.11
C ALA A 54 4.59 5.52 -2.21
N LYS A 55 4.96 6.46 -1.34
CA LYS A 55 4.46 7.85 -1.39
C LYS A 55 4.94 8.57 -2.64
N ALA A 56 6.24 8.44 -2.97
CA ALA A 56 6.84 9.04 -4.15
C ALA A 56 6.18 8.49 -5.43
N VAL A 57 5.98 7.17 -5.53
CA VAL A 57 5.29 6.54 -6.65
C VAL A 57 3.85 7.03 -6.79
N ALA A 58 3.11 7.10 -5.69
CA ALA A 58 1.72 7.58 -5.70
C ALA A 58 1.63 9.04 -6.17
N ALA A 59 2.48 9.91 -5.62
CA ALA A 59 2.54 11.32 -6.00
C ALA A 59 2.96 11.51 -7.46
N ALA A 60 4.01 10.80 -7.90
CA ALA A 60 4.54 10.86 -9.25
C ALA A 60 3.53 10.41 -10.32
N LEU A 61 2.70 9.43 -10.01
CA LEU A 61 1.66 8.94 -10.91
C LEU A 61 0.32 9.68 -10.75
N GLY A 62 0.21 10.60 -9.79
CA GLY A 62 -1.04 11.29 -9.46
C GLY A 62 -2.14 10.33 -8.99
N ARG A 63 -1.77 9.26 -8.29
CA ARG A 63 -2.68 8.20 -7.84
C ARG A 63 -2.86 8.23 -6.33
N ARG A 64 -4.00 7.72 -5.89
CA ARG A 64 -4.30 7.59 -4.46
C ARG A 64 -3.35 6.59 -3.80
N LEU A 65 -2.79 6.97 -2.64
CA LEU A 65 -2.06 6.04 -1.78
C LEU A 65 -3.02 5.47 -0.73
N ILE A 66 -3.10 4.15 -0.70
CA ILE A 66 -3.83 3.40 0.33
C ILE A 66 -2.81 2.61 1.13
N ARG A 67 -2.82 2.76 2.45
CA ARG A 67 -1.86 2.11 3.35
C ARG A 67 -2.56 1.13 4.28
N LEU A 68 -2.07 -0.09 4.31
CA LEU A 68 -2.35 -1.10 5.31
C LEU A 68 -1.10 -1.27 6.18
N GLN A 69 -1.15 -0.80 7.42
CA GLN A 69 -0.10 -1.02 8.40
C GLN A 69 -0.29 -2.40 9.04
N CYS A 70 0.68 -3.29 8.89
CA CYS A 70 0.65 -4.58 9.57
C CYS A 70 1.11 -4.44 11.02
N TYR A 71 0.50 -5.21 11.89
CA TYR A 71 0.82 -5.31 13.31
C TYR A 71 0.48 -6.72 13.82
N GLU A 72 1.05 -7.09 14.93
CA GLU A 72 0.81 -8.40 15.56
C GLU A 72 -0.66 -8.58 15.93
N GLY A 73 -1.27 -9.67 15.47
CA GLY A 73 -2.70 -9.95 15.68
C GLY A 73 -3.65 -9.23 14.70
N LEU A 74 -3.13 -8.67 13.60
CA LEU A 74 -3.97 -8.16 12.53
C LEU A 74 -4.78 -9.31 11.91
N ASP A 75 -6.09 -9.28 12.10
CA ASP A 75 -6.98 -10.26 11.48
C ASP A 75 -7.39 -9.84 10.05
N VAL A 76 -7.78 -10.84 9.26
CA VAL A 76 -8.16 -10.66 7.85
C VAL A 76 -9.37 -9.74 7.70
N ALA A 77 -10.37 -9.87 8.59
CA ALA A 77 -11.58 -9.05 8.51
C ALA A 77 -11.26 -7.57 8.70
N SER A 78 -10.43 -7.24 9.69
CA SER A 78 -9.97 -5.85 9.96
C SER A 78 -9.22 -5.22 8.79
N ALA A 79 -8.60 -6.03 7.92
CA ALA A 79 -7.91 -5.53 6.73
C ALA A 79 -8.85 -5.30 5.54
N ILE A 80 -9.99 -6.03 5.47
CA ILE A 80 -10.90 -6.01 4.33
C ILE A 80 -12.06 -5.04 4.57
N TYR A 81 -12.88 -5.30 5.61
CA TYR A 81 -14.10 -4.54 5.87
C TYR A 81 -14.55 -4.63 7.33
N GLU A 82 -15.48 -3.78 7.67
CA GLU A 82 -16.23 -3.81 8.92
C GLU A 82 -17.68 -3.40 8.66
N TRP A 83 -18.63 -4.03 9.33
CA TRP A 83 -20.00 -3.58 9.29
C TRP A 83 -20.23 -2.42 10.24
N ASN A 84 -20.89 -1.36 9.77
CA ASN A 84 -21.29 -0.23 10.59
C ASN A 84 -22.47 -0.60 11.51
N PHE A 85 -22.18 -1.37 12.56
CA PHE A 85 -23.19 -1.85 13.50
C PHE A 85 -24.02 -0.71 14.14
N SER A 86 -23.43 0.44 14.37
CA SER A 86 -24.15 1.59 14.91
C SER A 86 -25.23 2.09 13.95
N ALA A 87 -24.89 2.23 12.68
CA ALA A 87 -25.84 2.62 11.65
C ALA A 87 -26.91 1.53 11.42
N GLN A 88 -26.52 0.25 11.42
CA GLN A 88 -27.48 -0.87 11.33
C GLN A 88 -28.48 -0.86 12.48
N MET A 89 -28.02 -0.61 13.72
CA MET A 89 -28.93 -0.52 14.90
C MET A 89 -29.92 0.63 14.80
N ILE A 90 -29.48 1.78 14.26
CA ILE A 90 -30.38 2.92 14.02
C ILE A 90 -31.40 2.55 12.94
N ALA A 91 -31.00 1.93 11.86
CA ALA A 91 -31.88 1.49 10.78
C ALA A 91 -32.93 0.49 11.28
N ILE A 92 -32.54 -0.49 12.10
CA ILE A 92 -33.45 -1.47 12.72
C ILE A 92 -34.51 -0.74 13.57
N ARG A 93 -34.10 0.15 14.47
CA ARG A 93 -35.03 0.89 15.32
C ARG A 93 -36.00 1.79 14.54
N THR A 94 -35.50 2.40 13.46
CA THR A 94 -36.32 3.22 12.56
C THR A 94 -37.38 2.34 11.85
N ALA A 95 -36.96 1.17 11.34
CA ALA A 95 -37.88 0.23 10.70
C ALA A 95 -38.96 -0.29 11.66
N GLU A 96 -38.61 -0.59 12.91
CA GLU A 96 -39.56 -0.98 13.95
C GLU A 96 -40.59 0.14 14.26
N ALA A 97 -40.10 1.39 14.35
CA ALA A 97 -40.97 2.55 14.62
C ALA A 97 -41.93 2.87 13.46
N THR A 98 -41.54 2.58 12.24
CA THR A 98 -42.34 2.80 11.01
C THR A 98 -43.21 1.60 10.63
N GLY A 99 -43.18 0.51 11.39
CA GLY A 99 -44.02 -0.67 11.17
C GLY A 99 -43.63 -1.52 9.96
N VAL A 100 -42.38 -1.42 9.50
CA VAL A 100 -41.85 -2.24 8.40
C VAL A 100 -41.72 -3.69 8.88
N THR A 101 -42.62 -4.57 8.36
CA THR A 101 -42.77 -5.97 8.82
C THR A 101 -41.99 -6.99 7.99
N GLN A 102 -41.37 -6.61 6.88
CA GLN A 102 -40.63 -7.55 6.01
C GLN A 102 -39.20 -7.77 6.48
N ARG A 103 -39.00 -8.73 7.38
CA ARG A 103 -37.66 -9.08 7.94
C ARG A 103 -36.61 -9.40 6.88
N SER A 104 -37.00 -10.10 5.79
CA SER A 104 -36.06 -10.48 4.74
C SER A 104 -35.57 -9.30 3.89
N ALA A 105 -36.40 -8.28 3.70
CA ALA A 105 -36.00 -7.05 3.02
C ALA A 105 -35.05 -6.22 3.90
N LEU A 106 -35.39 -6.05 5.17
CA LEU A 106 -34.55 -5.36 6.14
C LEU A 106 -33.17 -6.03 6.31
N GLN A 107 -33.13 -7.38 6.35
CA GLN A 107 -31.88 -8.12 6.47
C GLN A 107 -30.96 -7.88 5.26
N LYS A 108 -31.49 -7.88 4.03
CA LYS A 108 -30.72 -7.57 2.82
C LYS A 108 -30.22 -6.12 2.82
N GLU A 109 -31.03 -5.20 3.29
CA GLU A 109 -30.66 -3.80 3.39
C GLU A 109 -29.52 -3.58 4.40
N LEU A 110 -29.59 -4.22 5.57
CA LEU A 110 -28.57 -4.11 6.62
C LEU A 110 -27.19 -4.61 6.23
N PHE A 111 -27.13 -5.58 5.30
CA PHE A 111 -25.88 -6.10 4.74
C PHE A 111 -25.64 -5.63 3.30
N SER A 112 -26.06 -4.39 3.01
CA SER A 112 -25.74 -3.69 1.76
C SER A 112 -24.44 -2.89 1.88
N GLU A 113 -23.96 -2.40 0.74
CA GLU A 113 -22.78 -1.54 0.66
C GLU A 113 -22.90 -0.24 1.49
N ASP A 114 -24.12 0.21 1.79
CA ASP A 114 -24.39 1.42 2.56
C ASP A 114 -23.91 1.30 4.02
N PHE A 115 -23.90 0.10 4.55
CA PHE A 115 -23.42 -0.19 5.89
C PHE A 115 -22.01 -0.78 5.94
N LEU A 116 -21.36 -0.91 4.77
CA LEU A 116 -20.01 -1.47 4.66
C LEU A 116 -18.94 -0.39 4.86
N ILE A 117 -18.14 -0.53 5.91
CA ILE A 117 -16.93 0.27 6.10
C ILE A 117 -15.79 -0.46 5.39
N ARG A 118 -15.37 0.11 4.25
CA ARG A 118 -14.26 -0.45 3.47
C ARG A 118 -12.93 -0.18 4.18
N ARG A 119 -12.20 -1.23 4.52
CA ARG A 119 -10.85 -1.18 5.06
C ARG A 119 -9.80 -1.14 3.94
N PRO A 120 -8.51 -0.87 4.23
CA PRO A 120 -7.51 -0.56 3.21
C PRO A 120 -7.43 -1.56 2.05
N LEU A 121 -7.54 -2.86 2.31
CA LEU A 121 -7.46 -3.86 1.26
C LEU A 121 -8.66 -3.78 0.31
N LEU A 122 -9.87 -3.65 0.83
CA LEU A 122 -11.06 -3.48 0.00
C LEU A 122 -11.04 -2.13 -0.72
N GLN A 123 -10.54 -1.07 -0.09
CA GLN A 123 -10.36 0.23 -0.76
C GLN A 123 -9.40 0.10 -1.95
N ALA A 124 -8.33 -0.68 -1.81
CA ALA A 124 -7.35 -0.86 -2.89
C ALA A 124 -7.93 -1.56 -4.13
N LEU A 125 -9.02 -2.30 -3.99
CA LEU A 125 -9.70 -3.00 -5.08
C LEU A 125 -10.77 -2.12 -5.77
N GLN A 126 -11.06 -0.92 -5.24
CA GLN A 126 -12.06 -0.03 -5.84
C GLN A 126 -11.51 0.71 -7.04
N PRO A 127 -12.35 1.02 -8.03
CA PRO A 127 -11.97 1.92 -9.11
C PRO A 127 -11.89 3.36 -8.60
N TYR A 128 -10.91 4.14 -9.10
CA TYR A 128 -10.75 5.56 -8.84
C TYR A 128 -10.60 6.32 -10.15
N GLU A 129 -11.05 7.57 -10.19
CA GLU A 129 -10.97 8.43 -11.39
C GLU A 129 -9.51 8.66 -11.81
N GLU A 130 -8.60 8.72 -10.84
CA GLU A 130 -7.16 8.90 -11.05
C GLU A 130 -6.46 7.64 -11.58
N GLY A 131 -7.18 6.53 -11.67
CA GLY A 131 -6.67 5.20 -12.03
C GLY A 131 -6.41 4.31 -10.82
N PRO A 132 -5.87 3.09 -11.01
CA PRO A 132 -5.65 2.14 -9.94
C PRO A 132 -4.72 2.71 -8.87
N PRO A 133 -5.07 2.56 -7.57
CA PRO A 133 -4.31 3.16 -6.48
C PRO A 133 -2.95 2.49 -6.29
N VAL A 134 -2.04 3.18 -5.59
CA VAL A 134 -0.86 2.56 -4.99
C VAL A 134 -1.27 1.99 -3.64
N PHE A 135 -1.14 0.67 -3.49
CA PHE A 135 -1.47 -0.04 -2.26
C PHE A 135 -0.20 -0.43 -1.53
N LEU A 136 0.05 0.22 -0.41
CA LEU A 136 1.19 -0.03 0.47
C LEU A 136 0.76 -0.98 1.60
N ILE A 137 1.37 -2.16 1.64
CA ILE A 137 1.30 -3.10 2.76
C ILE A 137 2.58 -2.93 3.57
N ASP A 138 2.49 -2.19 4.67
CA ASP A 138 3.65 -1.72 5.41
C ASP A 138 3.96 -2.63 6.61
N GLU A 139 5.25 -3.00 6.77
CA GLU A 139 5.75 -3.89 7.81
C GLU A 139 5.07 -5.27 7.82
N VAL A 140 5.01 -5.93 6.65
CA VAL A 140 4.35 -7.25 6.50
C VAL A 140 4.95 -8.32 7.41
N ASP A 141 6.21 -8.19 7.79
CA ASP A 141 6.92 -9.04 8.74
C ASP A 141 6.37 -8.98 10.18
N ARG A 142 5.41 -8.07 10.47
CA ARG A 142 4.67 -8.02 11.74
C ARG A 142 3.34 -8.78 11.73
N ALA A 143 2.86 -9.14 10.54
CA ALA A 143 1.66 -9.96 10.41
C ALA A 143 1.96 -11.43 10.76
N ASP A 144 0.94 -12.21 11.05
CA ASP A 144 1.06 -13.64 11.28
C ASP A 144 1.02 -14.45 9.96
N GLU A 145 1.36 -15.74 10.02
CA GLU A 145 1.33 -16.64 8.86
C GLU A 145 -0.06 -16.78 8.22
N PRO A 146 -1.18 -16.88 8.97
CA PRO A 146 -2.52 -16.88 8.39
C PRO A 146 -2.82 -15.65 7.54
N PHE A 147 -2.38 -14.48 7.98
CA PHE A 147 -2.55 -13.25 7.22
C PHE A 147 -1.69 -13.21 5.95
N GLU A 148 -0.43 -13.71 6.01
CA GLU A 148 0.41 -13.87 4.82
C GLU A 148 -0.22 -14.83 3.80
N ALA A 149 -0.76 -15.95 4.25
CA ALA A 149 -1.46 -16.90 3.37
C ALA A 149 -2.68 -16.27 2.69
N PHE A 150 -3.45 -15.47 3.42
CA PHE A 150 -4.55 -14.69 2.87
C PHE A 150 -4.07 -13.65 1.84
N LEU A 151 -2.98 -12.92 2.13
CA LEU A 151 -2.40 -11.98 1.16
C LEU A 151 -1.97 -12.67 -0.14
N LEU A 152 -1.43 -13.89 -0.04
CA LEU A 152 -1.08 -14.70 -1.21
C LEU A 152 -2.27 -14.93 -2.14
N GLU A 153 -3.44 -15.23 -1.59
CA GLU A 153 -4.67 -15.42 -2.34
C GLU A 153 -5.18 -14.08 -2.90
N ALA A 154 -5.33 -13.08 -2.03
CA ALA A 154 -5.87 -11.78 -2.39
C ALA A 154 -5.05 -11.06 -3.49
N LEU A 155 -3.71 -11.12 -3.43
CA LEU A 155 -2.82 -10.48 -4.40
C LEU A 155 -2.65 -11.29 -5.70
N SER A 156 -3.07 -12.55 -5.73
CA SER A 156 -3.00 -13.37 -6.95
C SER A 156 -4.07 -13.00 -7.96
N GLU A 157 -5.26 -12.72 -7.48
CA GLU A 157 -6.42 -12.46 -8.31
C GLU A 157 -6.97 -11.05 -8.13
N PHE A 158 -6.39 -10.26 -7.20
CA PHE A 158 -6.87 -8.95 -6.78
C PHE A 158 -8.36 -8.99 -6.44
N GLN A 159 -8.71 -10.00 -5.63
CA GLN A 159 -10.07 -10.32 -5.25
C GLN A 159 -10.16 -10.63 -3.76
N VAL A 160 -11.29 -10.23 -3.15
CA VAL A 160 -11.68 -10.65 -1.79
C VAL A 160 -13.14 -11.10 -1.81
N THR A 161 -13.51 -11.98 -0.89
CA THR A 161 -14.89 -12.43 -0.75
C THR A 161 -15.48 -11.93 0.56
N ILE A 162 -16.59 -11.20 0.47
CA ILE A 162 -17.40 -10.80 1.62
C ILE A 162 -18.61 -11.75 1.65
N PRO A 163 -18.85 -12.50 2.73
CA PRO A 163 -19.88 -13.55 2.77
C PRO A 163 -21.26 -13.08 2.32
N GLU A 164 -21.66 -11.87 2.68
CA GLU A 164 -22.98 -11.31 2.39
C GLU A 164 -23.10 -10.67 1.00
N LEU A 165 -21.98 -10.23 0.42
CA LEU A 165 -21.94 -9.50 -0.86
C LEU A 165 -21.34 -10.34 -2.00
N GLY A 166 -20.61 -11.42 -1.66
CA GLY A 166 -19.91 -12.24 -2.63
C GLY A 166 -18.49 -11.74 -2.97
N PRO A 167 -17.91 -12.21 -4.08
CA PRO A 167 -16.56 -11.83 -4.49
C PRO A 167 -16.52 -10.40 -5.05
N ILE A 168 -15.55 -9.63 -4.58
CA ILE A 168 -15.23 -8.29 -5.08
C ILE A 168 -13.85 -8.35 -5.69
N LYS A 169 -13.75 -8.08 -6.99
CA LYS A 169 -12.52 -8.13 -7.78
C LYS A 169 -12.20 -6.75 -8.33
N ALA A 170 -10.92 -6.38 -8.30
CA ALA A 170 -10.48 -5.14 -8.94
C ALA A 170 -10.63 -5.24 -10.47
N GLU A 171 -11.20 -4.23 -11.10
CA GLU A 171 -11.26 -4.11 -12.57
C GLU A 171 -9.87 -3.90 -13.17
N THR A 172 -9.04 -3.12 -12.48
CA THR A 172 -7.64 -2.89 -12.82
C THR A 172 -6.81 -3.13 -11.55
N PRO A 173 -5.77 -3.95 -11.62
CA PRO A 173 -4.92 -4.23 -10.46
C PRO A 173 -4.32 -2.97 -9.84
N PRO A 174 -4.32 -2.82 -8.50
CA PRO A 174 -3.58 -1.77 -7.83
C PRO A 174 -2.06 -1.98 -8.00
N ILE A 175 -1.29 -0.90 -7.91
CA ILE A 175 0.17 -0.99 -7.80
C ILE A 175 0.49 -1.37 -6.36
N VAL A 176 0.94 -2.60 -6.13
CA VAL A 176 1.19 -3.12 -4.78
C VAL A 176 2.65 -2.98 -4.40
N ILE A 177 2.91 -2.39 -3.24
CA ILE A 177 4.23 -2.28 -2.63
C ILE A 177 4.15 -2.86 -1.21
N LEU A 178 4.97 -3.87 -0.94
CA LEU A 178 5.11 -4.47 0.39
C LEU A 178 6.44 -4.02 1.00
N THR A 179 6.44 -3.75 2.30
CA THR A 179 7.68 -3.45 3.04
C THR A 179 7.90 -4.44 4.17
N SER A 180 9.18 -4.72 4.47
CA SER A 180 9.61 -5.55 5.60
C SER A 180 10.86 -4.96 6.25
N ASN A 181 10.91 -4.99 7.59
CA ASN A 181 12.09 -4.63 8.39
C ASN A 181 12.88 -5.88 8.83
N ARG A 182 12.50 -7.07 8.35
CA ARG A 182 13.10 -8.37 8.74
C ARG A 182 13.04 -8.65 10.23
N THR A 183 12.04 -8.17 10.94
CA THR A 183 11.82 -8.54 12.34
C THR A 183 11.48 -10.03 12.47
N ARG A 184 10.86 -10.59 11.43
CA ARG A 184 10.56 -12.00 11.21
C ARG A 184 10.76 -12.33 9.73
N GLU A 185 11.05 -13.59 9.45
CA GLU A 185 11.10 -14.06 8.06
C GLU A 185 9.71 -14.15 7.45
N VAL A 186 9.52 -13.51 6.31
CA VAL A 186 8.27 -13.54 5.54
C VAL A 186 8.26 -14.77 4.65
N HIS A 187 7.12 -15.44 4.53
CA HIS A 187 6.98 -16.70 3.83
C HIS A 187 7.42 -16.60 2.36
N ASP A 188 8.26 -17.52 1.92
CA ASP A 188 8.84 -17.57 0.57
C ASP A 188 7.80 -17.51 -0.55
N ALA A 189 6.61 -18.08 -0.34
CA ALA A 189 5.55 -18.07 -1.33
C ALA A 189 5.09 -16.63 -1.66
N LEU A 190 5.08 -15.71 -0.68
CA LEU A 190 4.77 -14.31 -0.90
C LEU A 190 5.91 -13.61 -1.65
N LYS A 191 7.16 -13.84 -1.23
CA LYS A 191 8.34 -13.28 -1.91
C LYS A 191 8.44 -13.70 -3.38
N ARG A 192 8.14 -14.95 -3.72
CA ARG A 192 8.18 -15.47 -5.12
C ARG A 192 7.17 -14.84 -6.06
N ARG A 193 6.10 -14.25 -5.54
CA ARG A 193 5.10 -13.53 -6.36
C ARG A 193 5.45 -12.08 -6.61
N CYS A 194 6.40 -11.55 -5.86
CA CYS A 194 6.86 -10.17 -5.90
C CYS A 194 8.17 -10.03 -6.67
N LEU A 195 8.43 -8.86 -7.19
CA LEU A 195 9.78 -8.45 -7.54
C LEU A 195 10.44 -7.91 -6.27
N TYR A 196 11.60 -8.46 -5.94
CA TYR A 196 12.30 -8.17 -4.69
C TYR A 196 13.37 -7.10 -4.86
N HIS A 197 13.49 -6.20 -3.90
CA HIS A 197 14.58 -5.25 -3.81
C HIS A 197 15.00 -5.03 -2.36
N TRP A 198 16.32 -5.12 -2.11
CA TRP A 198 16.91 -4.77 -0.83
C TRP A 198 17.21 -3.29 -0.77
N VAL A 199 16.70 -2.59 0.24
CA VAL A 199 16.97 -1.18 0.51
C VAL A 199 17.98 -1.08 1.63
N GLY A 200 19.25 -0.79 1.28
CA GLY A 200 20.32 -0.57 2.24
C GLY A 200 20.33 0.85 2.79
N TYR A 201 21.15 1.06 3.81
CA TYR A 201 21.46 2.42 4.25
C TYR A 201 22.14 3.20 3.11
N PRO A 202 21.79 4.46 2.90
CA PRO A 202 22.50 5.31 1.96
C PRO A 202 23.95 5.53 2.42
N ASP A 203 24.88 5.58 1.48
CA ASP A 203 26.23 6.07 1.74
C ASP A 203 26.24 7.59 1.90
N PHE A 204 27.42 8.16 2.21
CA PHE A 204 27.58 9.59 2.46
C PHE A 204 27.10 10.45 1.28
N ASP A 205 27.49 10.07 0.07
CA ASP A 205 27.17 10.84 -1.15
C ASP A 205 25.66 10.80 -1.41
N ARG A 206 25.06 9.64 -1.21
CA ARG A 206 23.61 9.45 -1.34
C ARG A 206 22.80 10.20 -0.28
N GLU A 207 23.26 10.22 0.97
CA GLU A 207 22.61 11.03 2.01
C GLU A 207 22.71 12.53 1.71
N MET A 208 23.84 12.98 1.19
CA MET A 208 24.01 14.37 0.73
C MET A 208 23.01 14.71 -0.39
N GLU A 209 22.85 13.84 -1.39
CA GLU A 209 21.86 14.01 -2.45
C GLU A 209 20.43 14.07 -1.89
N ILE A 210 20.08 13.17 -0.97
CA ILE A 210 18.76 13.14 -0.31
C ILE A 210 18.51 14.43 0.48
N LEU A 211 19.52 14.89 1.23
CA LEU A 211 19.41 16.11 2.01
C LEU A 211 19.21 17.33 1.12
N GLN A 212 19.99 17.44 0.03
CA GLN A 212 19.86 18.51 -0.95
C GLN A 212 18.52 18.52 -1.68
N ALA A 213 18.01 17.34 -2.03
CA ALA A 213 16.69 17.22 -2.67
C ALA A 213 15.56 17.67 -1.74
N ARG A 214 15.68 17.41 -0.43
CA ARG A 214 14.66 17.76 0.57
C ARG A 214 14.79 19.17 1.14
N LEU A 215 16.00 19.67 1.24
CA LEU A 215 16.34 20.97 1.81
C LEU A 215 17.30 21.75 0.88
N PRO A 216 16.83 22.20 -0.28
CA PRO A 216 17.66 22.84 -1.31
C PRO A 216 18.37 24.11 -0.81
N ASP A 217 17.79 24.80 0.18
CA ASP A 217 18.32 26.02 0.75
C ASP A 217 19.34 25.78 1.89
N CYS A 218 19.63 24.52 2.24
CA CYS A 218 20.59 24.20 3.29
C CYS A 218 22.03 24.43 2.79
N PRO A 219 22.87 25.20 3.52
CA PRO A 219 24.26 25.39 3.14
C PRO A 219 25.03 24.06 3.06
N SER A 220 25.82 23.86 2.01
CA SER A 220 26.52 22.59 1.75
C SER A 220 27.46 22.17 2.91
N VAL A 221 28.07 23.12 3.60
CA VAL A 221 28.94 22.86 4.78
C VAL A 221 28.09 22.22 5.91
N LEU A 222 26.94 22.82 6.21
CA LEU A 222 26.04 22.29 7.25
C LEU A 222 25.49 20.94 6.88
N SER A 223 25.14 20.76 5.61
CA SER A 223 24.67 19.45 5.10
C SER A 223 25.72 18.36 5.30
N ALA A 224 26.99 18.65 4.98
CA ALA A 224 28.09 17.71 5.17
C ALA A 224 28.32 17.35 6.65
N GLU A 225 28.22 18.32 7.54
CA GLU A 225 28.38 18.12 8.99
C GLU A 225 27.24 17.25 9.55
N ILE A 226 25.98 17.49 9.10
CA ILE A 226 24.80 16.69 9.49
C ILE A 226 24.98 15.24 9.02
N VAL A 227 25.30 15.03 7.75
CA VAL A 227 25.50 13.69 7.19
C VAL A 227 26.64 12.95 7.89
N ALA A 228 27.78 13.63 8.12
CA ALA A 228 28.91 13.05 8.85
C ALA A 228 28.57 12.69 10.31
N PHE A 229 27.61 13.37 10.92
CA PHE A 229 27.13 13.05 12.27
C PHE A 229 26.20 11.84 12.27
N VAL A 230 25.29 11.75 11.31
CA VAL A 230 24.30 10.65 11.20
C VAL A 230 24.96 9.31 10.85
N GLN A 231 26.07 9.35 10.10
CA GLN A 231 26.83 8.14 9.70
C GLN A 231 27.78 7.59 10.77
N ARG A 232 27.85 8.15 11.96
CA ARG A 232 28.63 7.65 13.11
C ARG A 232 27.87 6.64 13.93
#